data_660c3d83381778982b3eec4513175390
#
_entry.id   660c3d83381778982b3eec4513175390
#
_cell.length_a   1.000
_cell.length_b   1.000
_cell.length_c   1.000
_cell.angle_alpha   90.00
_cell.angle_beta   90.00
_cell.angle_gamma   90.00
#
_symmetry.space_group_name_H-M   'P 1'
#
loop_
_entity.id
_entity.type
_entity.pdbx_description
1 polymer ?
#
loop_
_entity_poly.entity_id
_entity_poly.type
_entity_poly.pdbx_seq_one_letter_code
_entity_poly.pdbx_strand_id
1 'polypeptide(L)'
;VTFLRSDIYQALRFDDKDKHRAVEEEISWDVDLLRDLVNARLPKGLSIDDIFEQGDMRGSISPFNYLVKRTFLRPREIIQFLQLCQKRTRAGETEIAKDTIREAEELYSAWKVDDLKQEYHRVFSEFDELLEALRQTQHRYDSIDEFAAVLSSKAPKLVESHGTRELMQRLFDASIIGVRLRDAGVARFRCEDPDLLLPTSGSVY
;
A
#
# COMPACT_ATOMS: atom_id res chain seq x y z
N VAL A 1 -7.06 -14.52 23.80
CA VAL A 1 -7.13 -13.69 22.59
C VAL A 1 -5.94 -14.03 21.72
N THR A 2 -6.18 -14.32 20.46
CA THR A 2 -5.12 -14.61 19.47
C THR A 2 -5.17 -13.54 18.39
N PHE A 3 -4.01 -12.94 18.07
CA PHE A 3 -3.88 -12.00 16.96
C PHE A 3 -3.21 -12.72 15.79
N LEU A 4 -3.85 -12.66 14.63
CA LEU A 4 -3.34 -13.21 13.38
C LEU A 4 -3.39 -12.16 12.29
N ARG A 5 -2.44 -12.21 11.36
CA ARG A 5 -2.53 -11.42 10.13
C ARG A 5 -3.65 -11.97 9.26
N SER A 6 -4.40 -11.09 8.60
CA SER A 6 -5.55 -11.47 7.77
C SER A 6 -5.18 -12.46 6.67
N ASP A 7 -4.01 -12.30 6.02
CA ASP A 7 -3.53 -13.21 4.98
C ASP A 7 -3.23 -14.63 5.53
N ILE A 8 -2.62 -14.70 6.73
CA ILE A 8 -2.37 -15.97 7.41
C ILE A 8 -3.71 -16.62 7.79
N TYR A 9 -4.63 -15.85 8.36
CA TYR A 9 -5.95 -16.35 8.75
C TYR A 9 -6.74 -16.87 7.55
N GLN A 10 -6.70 -16.17 6.43
CA GLN A 10 -7.35 -16.61 5.18
C GLN A 10 -6.75 -17.91 4.63
N ALA A 11 -5.44 -18.10 4.76
CA ALA A 11 -4.75 -19.31 4.32
C ALA A 11 -4.98 -20.52 5.24
N LEU A 12 -5.44 -20.31 6.48
CA LEU A 12 -5.73 -21.39 7.41
C LEU A 12 -6.96 -22.19 6.94
N ARG A 13 -6.79 -23.51 6.90
CA ARG A 13 -7.85 -24.48 6.65
C ARG A 13 -8.10 -25.24 7.93
N PHE A 14 -9.25 -25.02 8.54
CA PHE A 14 -9.71 -25.77 9.71
C PHE A 14 -11.23 -25.94 9.64
N ASP A 15 -11.70 -27.02 10.23
CA ASP A 15 -13.12 -27.31 10.29
C ASP A 15 -13.83 -26.28 11.15
N ASP A 16 -15.10 -26.03 10.86
CA ASP A 16 -15.96 -25.11 11.64
C ASP A 16 -15.50 -23.63 11.64
N LYS A 17 -14.75 -23.17 10.64
CA LYS A 17 -14.33 -21.77 10.53
C LYS A 17 -15.50 -20.78 10.64
N ASP A 18 -16.67 -21.15 10.16
CA ASP A 18 -17.90 -20.38 10.23
C ASP A 18 -18.39 -20.15 11.67
N LYS A 19 -18.15 -21.08 12.59
CA LYS A 19 -18.51 -20.94 14.00
C LYS A 19 -17.71 -19.87 14.74
N HIS A 20 -16.53 -19.51 14.23
CA HIS A 20 -15.67 -18.51 14.84
C HIS A 20 -16.02 -17.08 14.42
N ARG A 21 -16.75 -16.89 13.33
CA ARG A 21 -17.12 -15.55 12.82
C ARG A 21 -17.78 -14.64 13.85
N ALA A 22 -18.52 -15.19 14.81
CA ALA A 22 -19.18 -14.41 15.84
C ALA A 22 -18.23 -13.83 16.90
N VAL A 23 -16.98 -14.33 16.95
CA VAL A 23 -15.95 -13.92 17.91
C VAL A 23 -14.71 -13.37 17.24
N GLU A 24 -14.76 -13.20 15.92
CA GLU A 24 -13.73 -12.56 15.12
C GLU A 24 -13.95 -11.06 15.08
N GLU A 25 -12.89 -10.32 15.28
CA GLU A 25 -12.87 -8.88 15.12
C GLU A 25 -11.68 -8.51 14.25
N GLU A 26 -11.93 -7.81 13.15
CA GLU A 26 -10.89 -7.32 12.26
C GLU A 26 -10.43 -5.94 12.71
N ILE A 27 -9.13 -5.81 12.99
CA ILE A 27 -8.51 -4.52 13.27
C ILE A 27 -8.12 -3.89 11.95
N SER A 28 -8.86 -2.91 11.51
CA SER A 28 -8.58 -2.10 10.32
C SER A 28 -8.18 -0.68 10.68
N TRP A 29 -7.45 -0.05 9.80
CA TRP A 29 -7.02 1.33 9.92
C TRP A 29 -7.51 2.14 8.73
N ASP A 30 -7.98 3.33 9.02
CA ASP A 30 -8.33 4.34 8.02
C ASP A 30 -7.50 5.61 8.20
N VAL A 31 -7.73 6.60 7.37
CA VAL A 31 -7.00 7.88 7.38
C VAL A 31 -7.19 8.61 8.69
N ASP A 32 -8.41 8.59 9.25
CA ASP A 32 -8.75 9.34 10.47
C ASP A 32 -8.12 8.68 11.70
N LEU A 33 -8.19 7.36 11.80
CA LEU A 33 -7.51 6.61 12.87
C LEU A 33 -5.98 6.77 12.81
N LEU A 34 -5.39 6.82 11.62
CA LEU A 34 -3.97 7.12 11.47
C LEU A 34 -3.64 8.55 11.87
N ARG A 35 -4.51 9.51 11.58
CA ARG A 35 -4.37 10.90 12.02
C ARG A 35 -4.41 11.00 13.54
N ASP A 36 -5.38 10.36 14.16
CA ASP A 36 -5.50 10.33 15.63
C ASP A 36 -4.29 9.67 16.29
N LEU A 37 -3.82 8.57 15.71
CA LEU A 37 -2.60 7.89 16.16
C LEU A 37 -1.37 8.80 16.15
N VAL A 38 -1.20 9.60 15.09
CA VAL A 38 -0.07 10.53 14.96
C VAL A 38 -0.25 11.71 15.91
N ASN A 39 -1.44 12.30 15.95
CA ASN A 39 -1.75 13.42 16.88
C ASN A 39 -1.49 13.03 18.34
N ALA A 40 -1.83 11.81 18.74
CA ALA A 40 -1.55 11.32 20.10
C ALA A 40 -0.06 11.25 20.45
N ARG A 41 0.85 11.34 19.48
CA ARG A 41 2.31 11.32 19.65
C ARG A 41 2.94 12.71 19.56
N LEU A 42 2.18 13.71 19.12
CA LEU A 42 2.66 15.08 19.06
C LEU A 42 2.60 15.76 20.43
N PRO A 43 3.40 16.78 20.66
CA PRO A 43 3.27 17.65 21.83
C PRO A 43 1.85 18.20 21.97
N LYS A 44 1.40 18.39 23.21
CA LYS A 44 0.07 18.97 23.48
C LYS A 44 -0.07 20.33 22.79
N GLY A 45 -1.17 20.49 22.06
CA GLY A 45 -1.52 21.73 21.36
C GLY A 45 -1.02 21.81 19.91
N LEU A 46 -0.28 20.77 19.43
CA LEU A 46 0.05 20.62 18.01
C LEU A 46 -0.80 19.55 17.38
N SER A 47 -1.22 19.77 16.14
CA SER A 47 -1.82 18.76 15.27
C SER A 47 -0.86 18.38 14.14
N ILE A 48 -1.14 17.26 13.48
CA ILE A 48 -0.33 16.81 12.34
C ILE A 48 -0.34 17.84 11.20
N ASP A 49 -1.41 18.57 11.04
CA ASP A 49 -1.52 19.58 9.98
C ASP A 49 -0.68 20.85 10.27
N ASP A 50 -0.34 21.10 11.54
CA ASP A 50 0.48 22.25 11.97
C ASP A 50 1.98 22.06 11.70
N ILE A 51 2.42 20.82 11.48
CA ILE A 51 3.84 20.50 11.28
C ILE A 51 4.27 20.50 9.82
N PHE A 52 3.36 20.72 8.89
CA PHE A 52 3.66 20.77 7.47
C PHE A 52 3.58 22.18 6.89
N GLU A 53 4.43 22.45 5.92
CA GLU A 53 4.29 23.64 5.06
C GLU A 53 2.88 23.71 4.48
N GLN A 54 2.27 24.91 4.54
CA GLN A 54 0.91 25.15 4.11
C GLN A 54 0.68 24.88 2.61
N GLY A 55 -0.52 24.43 2.29
CA GLY A 55 -1.01 24.13 0.93
C GLY A 55 -0.83 22.68 0.52
N ASP A 56 -1.40 22.34 -0.63
CA ASP A 56 -1.51 20.98 -1.11
C ASP A 56 -0.23 20.43 -1.77
N MET A 57 -0.08 19.15 -1.71
CA MET A 57 0.86 18.34 -2.51
C MET A 57 0.32 18.12 -3.93
N ARG A 58 1.11 17.44 -4.77
CA ARG A 58 0.66 17.02 -6.11
C ARG A 58 -0.65 16.24 -6.04
N GLY A 59 -1.62 16.61 -6.88
CA GLY A 59 -2.96 16.01 -6.91
C GLY A 59 -3.96 16.67 -5.96
N SER A 60 -3.68 17.90 -5.50
CA SER A 60 -4.56 18.70 -4.62
C SER A 60 -4.97 17.95 -3.36
N ILE A 61 -4.01 17.32 -2.70
CA ILE A 61 -4.19 16.58 -1.45
C ILE A 61 -3.29 17.15 -0.37
N SER A 62 -3.77 17.17 0.88
CA SER A 62 -2.98 17.65 2.02
C SER A 62 -1.71 16.81 2.21
N PRO A 63 -0.63 17.37 2.79
CA PRO A 63 0.61 16.66 3.05
C PRO A 63 0.40 15.34 3.81
N PHE A 64 -0.41 15.33 4.86
CA PHE A 64 -0.69 14.11 5.61
C PHE A 64 -1.37 13.05 4.75
N ASN A 65 -2.41 13.40 4.01
CA ASN A 65 -3.09 12.46 3.12
C ASN A 65 -2.18 11.99 1.97
N TYR A 66 -1.24 12.82 1.55
CA TYR A 66 -0.21 12.44 0.58
C TYR A 66 0.68 11.33 1.14
N LEU A 67 1.15 11.45 2.39
CA LEU A 67 1.91 10.40 3.05
C LEU A 67 1.08 9.12 3.23
N VAL A 68 -0.16 9.23 3.73
CA VAL A 68 -1.04 8.07 3.93
C VAL A 68 -1.25 7.27 2.66
N LYS A 69 -1.44 7.93 1.52
CA LYS A 69 -1.59 7.26 0.22
C LYS A 69 -0.38 6.43 -0.24
N ARG A 70 0.79 6.63 0.37
CA ARG A 70 2.02 5.88 0.08
C ARG A 70 2.29 4.78 1.11
N THR A 71 1.51 4.76 2.16
CA THR A 71 1.49 3.67 3.13
C THR A 71 0.31 2.74 2.83
N PHE A 72 0.36 1.53 3.34
CA PHE A 72 -0.75 0.58 3.19
C PHE A 72 -1.73 0.69 4.36
N LEU A 73 -2.07 1.90 4.77
CA LEU A 73 -2.87 2.20 5.97
C LEU A 73 -2.33 1.50 7.23
N ARG A 74 -1.01 1.32 7.30
CA ARG A 74 -0.36 0.65 8.44
C ARG A 74 0.25 1.67 9.39
N PRO A 75 -0.09 1.64 10.69
CA PRO A 75 0.44 2.58 11.68
C PRO A 75 1.95 2.70 11.70
N ARG A 76 2.66 1.58 11.59
CA ARG A 76 4.12 1.56 11.55
C ARG A 76 4.66 2.33 10.36
N GLU A 77 4.03 2.19 9.20
CA GLU A 77 4.51 2.79 7.96
C GLU A 77 4.38 4.32 7.96
N ILE A 78 3.24 4.84 8.42
CA ILE A 78 3.07 6.31 8.50
C ILE A 78 4.06 6.91 9.51
N ILE A 79 4.32 6.23 10.64
CA ILE A 79 5.30 6.70 11.63
C ILE A 79 6.72 6.68 11.03
N GLN A 80 7.11 5.63 10.32
CA GLN A 80 8.42 5.53 9.67
C GLN A 80 8.61 6.62 8.62
N PHE A 81 7.58 6.89 7.81
CA PHE A 81 7.65 7.94 6.80
C PHE A 81 7.77 9.33 7.44
N LEU A 82 6.99 9.63 8.47
CA LEU A 82 7.10 10.89 9.23
C LEU A 82 8.48 11.06 9.87
N GLN A 83 9.05 9.99 10.42
CA GLN A 83 10.42 10.03 10.96
C GLN A 83 11.47 10.32 9.89
N LEU A 84 11.28 9.82 8.66
CA LEU A 84 12.16 10.17 7.54
C LEU A 84 12.03 11.65 7.18
N CYS A 85 10.83 12.18 7.10
CA CYS A 85 10.59 13.60 6.88
C CYS A 85 11.29 14.43 7.97
N GLN A 86 11.07 14.09 9.24
CA GLN A 86 11.71 14.78 10.37
C GLN A 86 13.24 14.77 10.30
N LYS A 87 13.85 13.64 9.98
CA LYS A 87 15.31 13.52 9.86
C LYS A 87 15.90 14.34 8.71
N ARG A 88 15.09 14.69 7.72
CA ARG A 88 15.49 15.49 6.56
C ARG A 88 15.13 16.97 6.69
N THR A 89 14.28 17.32 7.62
CA THR A 89 14.00 18.72 7.96
C THR A 89 15.29 19.38 8.43
N ARG A 90 15.60 20.55 7.89
CA ARG A 90 16.85 21.25 8.18
C ARG A 90 16.81 21.87 9.57
N ALA A 91 17.97 22.01 10.18
CA ALA A 91 18.08 22.65 11.49
C ALA A 91 17.55 24.09 11.42
N GLY A 92 16.60 24.43 12.30
CA GLY A 92 15.95 25.73 12.37
C GLY A 92 14.63 25.84 11.61
N GLU A 93 14.25 24.85 10.81
CA GLU A 93 12.91 24.77 10.23
C GLU A 93 11.92 24.25 11.27
N THR A 94 10.77 24.88 11.36
CA THR A 94 9.67 24.53 12.29
C THR A 94 8.60 23.67 11.64
N GLU A 95 8.61 23.60 10.31
CA GLU A 95 7.66 22.87 9.49
C GLU A 95 8.40 21.92 8.55
N ILE A 96 7.73 20.86 8.15
CA ILE A 96 8.22 19.92 7.13
C ILE A 96 7.84 20.47 5.75
N ALA A 97 8.83 20.90 4.99
CA ALA A 97 8.63 21.41 3.64
C ALA A 97 8.16 20.30 2.67
N LYS A 98 7.43 20.69 1.64
CA LYS A 98 6.94 19.76 0.59
C LYS A 98 8.06 19.06 -0.15
N ASP A 99 9.19 19.74 -0.36
CA ASP A 99 10.35 19.13 -0.99
C ASP A 99 11.02 18.10 -0.05
N THR A 100 11.06 18.37 1.25
CA THR A 100 11.51 17.41 2.26
C THR A 100 10.66 16.12 2.25
N ILE A 101 9.34 16.25 2.06
CA ILE A 101 8.45 15.09 1.90
C ILE A 101 8.83 14.27 0.66
N ARG A 102 9.09 14.92 -0.48
CA ARG A 102 9.47 14.23 -1.73
C ARG A 102 10.81 13.51 -1.60
N GLU A 103 11.80 14.15 -0.98
CA GLU A 103 13.09 13.51 -0.71
C GLU A 103 12.97 12.30 0.23
N ALA A 104 12.12 12.41 1.25
CA ALA A 104 11.83 11.31 2.16
C ALA A 104 11.08 10.18 1.48
N GLU A 105 10.20 10.48 0.52
CA GLU A 105 9.43 9.50 -0.27
C GLU A 105 10.34 8.58 -1.07
N GLU A 106 11.41 9.09 -1.67
CA GLU A 106 12.36 8.28 -2.44
C GLU A 106 12.99 7.18 -1.58
N LEU A 107 13.45 7.54 -0.37
CA LEU A 107 14.01 6.56 0.56
C LEU A 107 12.94 5.61 1.11
N TYR A 108 11.79 6.14 1.48
CA TYR A 108 10.69 5.35 1.99
C TYR A 108 10.27 4.30 0.95
N SER A 109 10.15 4.69 -0.32
CA SER A 109 9.78 3.79 -1.40
C SER A 109 10.80 2.66 -1.61
N ALA A 110 12.10 2.97 -1.53
CA ALA A 110 13.15 1.95 -1.61
C ALA A 110 13.04 0.94 -0.46
N TRP A 111 12.90 1.41 0.77
CA TRP A 111 12.71 0.53 1.93
C TRP A 111 11.44 -0.30 1.84
N LYS A 112 10.36 0.31 1.35
CA LYS A 112 9.08 -0.38 1.21
C LYS A 112 9.15 -1.55 0.23
N VAL A 113 9.86 -1.38 -0.88
CA VAL A 113 10.09 -2.47 -1.84
C VAL A 113 10.84 -3.63 -1.18
N ASP A 114 11.90 -3.33 -0.42
CA ASP A 114 12.66 -4.36 0.28
C ASP A 114 11.86 -5.07 1.37
N ASP A 115 11.05 -4.32 2.13
CA ASP A 115 10.14 -4.87 3.13
C ASP A 115 9.10 -5.81 2.50
N LEU A 116 8.52 -5.42 1.35
CA LEU A 116 7.55 -6.24 0.62
C LEU A 116 8.18 -7.53 0.10
N LYS A 117 9.40 -7.47 -0.43
CA LYS A 117 10.14 -8.65 -0.84
C LYS A 117 10.30 -9.63 0.31
N GLN A 118 10.73 -9.17 1.48
CA GLN A 118 10.89 -10.00 2.67
C GLN A 118 9.55 -10.55 3.20
N GLU A 119 8.50 -9.72 3.18
CA GLU A 119 7.17 -10.10 3.67
C GLU A 119 6.57 -11.23 2.81
N TYR A 120 6.64 -11.08 1.47
CA TYR A 120 5.97 -11.97 0.53
C TYR A 120 6.83 -13.16 0.07
N HIS A 121 8.16 -13.11 0.21
CA HIS A 121 9.05 -14.20 -0.17
C HIS A 121 8.67 -15.56 0.45
N ARG A 122 8.13 -15.55 1.67
CA ARG A 122 7.71 -16.79 2.37
C ARG A 122 6.45 -17.42 1.78
N VAL A 123 5.61 -16.63 1.14
CA VAL A 123 4.34 -17.06 0.53
C VAL A 123 4.52 -17.34 -0.95
N PHE A 124 5.42 -16.60 -1.59
CA PHE A 124 5.74 -16.70 -3.02
C PHE A 124 7.22 -16.37 -3.23
N SER A 125 8.04 -17.39 -3.39
CA SER A 125 9.51 -17.26 -3.47
C SER A 125 9.98 -16.39 -4.65
N GLU A 126 9.21 -16.36 -5.73
CA GLU A 126 9.50 -15.58 -6.93
C GLU A 126 8.94 -14.15 -6.90
N PHE A 127 8.50 -13.67 -5.73
CA PHE A 127 7.93 -12.33 -5.61
C PHE A 127 8.91 -11.22 -6.01
N ASP A 128 10.19 -11.40 -5.73
CA ASP A 128 11.26 -10.48 -6.12
C ASP A 128 11.37 -10.37 -7.64
N GLU A 129 11.31 -11.52 -8.35
CA GLU A 129 11.37 -11.56 -9.81
C GLU A 129 10.12 -10.89 -10.41
N LEU A 130 8.95 -11.11 -9.80
CA LEU A 130 7.71 -10.47 -10.21
C LEU A 130 7.76 -8.95 -10.04
N LEU A 131 8.28 -8.44 -8.92
CA LEU A 131 8.45 -7.00 -8.71
C LEU A 131 9.47 -6.38 -9.68
N GLU A 132 10.57 -7.08 -9.94
CA GLU A 132 11.59 -6.60 -10.88
C GLU A 132 11.05 -6.55 -12.32
N ALA A 133 10.18 -7.49 -12.70
CA ALA A 133 9.51 -7.48 -14.01
C ALA A 133 8.61 -6.25 -14.20
N LEU A 134 8.07 -5.67 -13.11
CA LEU A 134 7.26 -4.45 -13.14
C LEU A 134 8.10 -3.16 -13.13
N ARG A 135 9.37 -3.27 -12.83
CA ARG A 135 10.26 -2.15 -12.66
C ARG A 135 10.37 -1.33 -13.90
N GLN A 136 10.21 -0.51 -14.47
CA GLN A 136 10.26 0.19 -15.77
C GLN A 136 9.02 -0.06 -16.64
N THR A 137 7.93 -0.49 -16.02
CA THR A 137 6.65 -0.55 -16.71
C THR A 137 5.85 0.74 -16.49
N GLN A 138 4.73 0.85 -17.18
CA GLN A 138 3.83 1.99 -16.99
C GLN A 138 3.16 1.92 -15.61
N HIS A 139 2.79 3.08 -15.07
CA HIS A 139 2.08 3.18 -13.80
C HIS A 139 0.55 3.07 -13.96
N ARG A 140 0.06 2.92 -15.19
CA ARG A 140 -1.36 2.79 -15.49
C ARG A 140 -1.56 2.03 -16.79
N TYR A 141 -2.57 1.17 -16.79
CA TYR A 141 -3.06 0.41 -17.93
C TYR A 141 -4.56 0.61 -18.08
N ASP A 142 -5.03 0.79 -19.27
CA ASP A 142 -6.46 1.07 -19.51
C ASP A 142 -7.34 -0.17 -19.42
N SER A 143 -6.75 -1.36 -19.43
CA SER A 143 -7.46 -2.62 -19.22
C SER A 143 -6.61 -3.66 -18.45
N ILE A 144 -7.29 -4.61 -17.86
CA ILE A 144 -6.67 -5.79 -17.25
C ILE A 144 -5.93 -6.62 -18.30
N ASP A 145 -6.48 -6.72 -19.52
CA ASP A 145 -5.86 -7.49 -20.61
C ASP A 145 -4.54 -6.85 -21.08
N GLU A 146 -4.47 -5.53 -21.12
CA GLU A 146 -3.24 -4.81 -21.42
C GLU A 146 -2.16 -5.11 -20.37
N PHE A 147 -2.52 -5.04 -19.09
CA PHE A 147 -1.58 -5.38 -18.01
C PHE A 147 -1.17 -6.85 -18.06
N ALA A 148 -2.09 -7.76 -18.35
CA ALA A 148 -1.81 -9.18 -18.56
C ALA A 148 -0.80 -9.44 -19.68
N ALA A 149 -0.93 -8.71 -20.80
CA ALA A 149 0.03 -8.77 -21.91
C ALA A 149 1.43 -8.28 -21.49
N VAL A 150 1.50 -7.22 -20.69
CA VAL A 150 2.77 -6.72 -20.14
C VAL A 150 3.42 -7.75 -19.23
N LEU A 151 2.67 -8.36 -18.30
CA LEU A 151 3.20 -9.43 -17.44
C LEU A 151 3.72 -10.61 -18.28
N SER A 152 2.97 -11.04 -19.30
CA SER A 152 3.39 -12.12 -20.18
C SER A 152 4.68 -11.79 -20.95
N SER A 153 4.87 -10.53 -21.30
CA SER A 153 6.10 -10.07 -21.98
C SER A 153 7.28 -9.93 -21.03
N LYS A 154 7.07 -9.42 -19.80
CA LYS A 154 8.14 -9.09 -18.86
C LYS A 154 8.53 -10.24 -17.95
N ALA A 155 7.60 -11.14 -17.64
CA ALA A 155 7.80 -12.29 -16.78
C ALA A 155 7.30 -13.59 -17.42
N PRO A 156 7.74 -13.97 -18.64
CA PRO A 156 7.18 -15.11 -19.36
C PRO A 156 7.31 -16.44 -18.60
N LYS A 157 8.41 -16.66 -17.91
CA LYS A 157 8.63 -17.87 -17.10
C LYS A 157 7.66 -17.96 -15.91
N LEU A 158 7.42 -16.86 -15.22
CA LEU A 158 6.47 -16.80 -14.12
C LEU A 158 5.04 -17.02 -14.62
N VAL A 159 4.71 -16.45 -15.78
CA VAL A 159 3.40 -16.66 -16.41
C VAL A 159 3.20 -18.11 -16.85
N GLU A 160 4.22 -18.76 -17.37
CA GLU A 160 4.18 -20.18 -17.72
C GLU A 160 3.97 -21.08 -16.49
N SER A 161 4.62 -20.75 -15.36
CA SER A 161 4.55 -21.55 -14.13
C SER A 161 3.26 -21.34 -13.33
N HIS A 162 2.76 -20.11 -13.25
CA HIS A 162 1.67 -19.72 -12.33
C HIS A 162 0.42 -19.23 -13.04
N GLY A 163 0.53 -18.79 -14.29
CA GLY A 163 -0.54 -18.15 -15.02
C GLY A 163 -0.69 -16.66 -14.68
N THR A 164 -1.07 -15.89 -15.68
CA THR A 164 -1.16 -14.41 -15.58
C THR A 164 -2.14 -13.98 -14.50
N ARG A 165 -3.30 -14.62 -14.40
CA ARG A 165 -4.35 -14.26 -13.43
C ARG A 165 -3.88 -14.44 -11.98
N GLU A 166 -3.14 -15.52 -11.70
CA GLU A 166 -2.61 -15.74 -10.36
C GLU A 166 -1.56 -14.69 -9.97
N LEU A 167 -0.65 -14.37 -10.88
CA LEU A 167 0.35 -13.33 -10.65
C LEU A 167 -0.30 -11.97 -10.39
N MET A 168 -1.32 -11.62 -11.17
CA MET A 168 -2.11 -10.40 -10.94
C MET A 168 -2.81 -10.41 -9.59
N GLN A 169 -3.39 -11.56 -9.19
CA GLN A 169 -4.03 -11.70 -7.89
C GLN A 169 -3.02 -11.48 -6.75
N ARG A 170 -1.82 -12.03 -6.85
CA ARG A 170 -0.75 -11.83 -5.86
C ARG A 170 -0.33 -10.37 -5.73
N LEU A 171 -0.16 -9.68 -6.86
CA LEU A 171 0.16 -8.25 -6.87
C LEU A 171 -0.98 -7.41 -6.27
N PHE A 172 -2.21 -7.78 -6.55
CA PHE A 172 -3.40 -7.11 -6.02
C PHE A 172 -3.54 -7.35 -4.51
N ASP A 173 -3.39 -8.58 -4.04
CA ASP A 173 -3.45 -8.92 -2.61
C ASP A 173 -2.33 -8.25 -1.81
N ALA A 174 -1.17 -8.07 -2.43
CA ALA A 174 -0.05 -7.30 -1.87
C ALA A 174 -0.26 -5.77 -1.96
N SER A 175 -1.37 -5.30 -2.54
CA SER A 175 -1.63 -3.87 -2.79
C SER A 175 -0.56 -3.17 -3.64
N ILE A 176 0.16 -3.91 -4.47
CA ILE A 176 1.12 -3.38 -5.44
C ILE A 176 0.39 -2.76 -6.62
N ILE A 177 -0.70 -3.40 -7.05
CA ILE A 177 -1.58 -2.87 -8.07
C ILE A 177 -2.95 -2.53 -7.46
N GLY A 178 -3.52 -1.42 -7.94
CA GLY A 178 -4.90 -1.04 -7.70
C GLY A 178 -5.76 -1.22 -8.95
N VAL A 179 -7.07 -1.21 -8.78
CA VAL A 179 -8.02 -1.33 -9.87
C VAL A 179 -9.03 -0.20 -9.85
N ARG A 180 -9.43 0.26 -11.04
CA ARG A 180 -10.52 1.20 -11.20
C ARG A 180 -11.61 0.57 -12.07
N LEU A 181 -12.75 0.35 -11.49
CA LEU A 181 -13.93 -0.07 -12.24
C LEU A 181 -14.41 1.08 -13.14
N ARG A 182 -15.05 0.75 -14.25
CA ARG A 182 -15.47 1.73 -15.27
C ARG A 182 -16.30 2.89 -14.71
N ASP A 183 -17.10 2.62 -13.69
CA ASP A 183 -18.00 3.59 -13.05
C ASP A 183 -17.42 4.25 -11.80
N ALA A 184 -16.20 3.88 -11.40
CA ALA A 184 -15.53 4.43 -10.22
C ALA A 184 -14.51 5.50 -10.64
N GLY A 185 -14.62 6.70 -10.06
CA GLY A 185 -13.73 7.83 -10.38
C GLY A 185 -12.28 7.64 -9.93
N VAL A 186 -11.99 6.75 -8.97
CA VAL A 186 -10.69 6.58 -8.31
C VAL A 186 -10.27 5.12 -8.32
N ALA A 187 -8.97 4.87 -8.49
CA ALA A 187 -8.39 3.55 -8.29
C ALA A 187 -8.46 3.16 -6.80
N ARG A 188 -8.75 1.89 -6.52
CA ARG A 188 -8.78 1.31 -5.17
C ARG A 188 -7.75 0.21 -5.06
N PHE A 189 -7.13 0.14 -3.90
CA PHE A 189 -6.14 -0.88 -3.53
C PHE A 189 -6.72 -1.81 -2.48
N ARG A 190 -6.23 -3.03 -2.42
CA ARG A 190 -6.69 -4.03 -1.46
C ARG A 190 -6.52 -3.58 0.00
N CYS A 191 -5.48 -2.81 0.33
CA CYS A 191 -5.26 -2.25 1.66
C CYS A 191 -6.30 -1.21 2.07
N GLU A 192 -6.97 -0.56 1.12
CA GLU A 192 -8.04 0.43 1.37
C GLU A 192 -9.40 -0.23 1.53
N ASP A 193 -9.59 -1.39 0.90
CA ASP A 193 -10.85 -2.14 0.90
C ASP A 193 -10.53 -3.65 0.90
N PRO A 194 -10.47 -4.28 2.09
CA PRO A 194 -10.15 -5.70 2.24
C PRO A 194 -11.13 -6.65 1.55
N ASP A 195 -12.37 -6.22 1.30
CA ASP A 195 -13.38 -7.00 0.60
C ASP A 195 -13.32 -6.83 -0.93
N LEU A 196 -12.49 -5.90 -1.41
CA LEU A 196 -12.31 -5.68 -2.83
C LEU A 196 -11.73 -6.92 -3.51
N LEU A 197 -12.38 -7.36 -4.57
CA LEU A 197 -11.93 -8.48 -5.38
C LEU A 197 -11.25 -7.97 -6.67
N LEU A 198 -10.24 -8.70 -7.13
CA LEU A 198 -9.65 -8.40 -8.43
C LEU A 198 -10.69 -8.64 -9.53
N PRO A 199 -11.16 -7.58 -10.22
CA PRO A 199 -12.21 -7.69 -11.22
C PRO A 199 -11.72 -8.43 -12.48
N THR A 200 -12.65 -8.77 -13.36
CA THR A 200 -12.34 -9.32 -14.69
C THR A 200 -12.15 -8.25 -15.76
N SER A 201 -12.54 -7.01 -15.46
CA SER A 201 -12.40 -5.87 -16.36
C SER A 201 -12.17 -4.58 -15.56
N GLY A 202 -11.51 -3.59 -16.15
CA GLY A 202 -11.20 -2.32 -15.53
C GLY A 202 -9.78 -1.87 -15.86
N SER A 203 -9.41 -0.68 -15.38
CA SER A 203 -8.04 -0.16 -15.51
C SER A 203 -7.20 -0.62 -14.31
N VAL A 204 -5.91 -0.84 -14.55
CA VAL A 204 -4.92 -1.24 -13.53
C VAL A 204 -3.97 -0.06 -13.25
N TYR A 205 -3.61 0.14 -11.99
CA TYR A 205 -2.75 1.21 -11.49
C TYR A 205 -1.60 0.67 -10.65
#